data_149639ca04c8afe8fd9d205b9a6c7c0d
#
_entry.id   149639ca04c8afe8fd9d205b9a6c7c0d
#
_cell.length_a   1.000
_cell.length_b   1.000
_cell.length_c   1.000
_cell.angle_alpha   90.00
_cell.angle_beta   90.00
_cell.angle_gamma   90.00
#
_symmetry.space_group_name_H-M   'P 1'
#
loop_
_entity.id
_entity.type
_entity.pdbx_description
1 polymer ?
#
loop_
_entity_poly.entity_id
_entity_poly.type
_entity_poly.pdbx_seq_one_letter_code
_entity_poly.pdbx_strand_id
1 'polypeptide(L)'
;DRSVSRGLGDVYKRQYQYPAAAGVAELKAAASRFVKAFVDIDISPTACVPTTGSVASSFGAFIACTQRIPGKDKVLFIDPGFPIQKSQLRIIGVKWEWFDIYHYRGEALRAKMEEYLSKGDIAAIVYSNPNNPAWICLEDSELKIIGELATRYDAVVMEDMAYFCMDFRRDMGKPYEPPYPPTVAKYTDNYVLMLSSSKIFSYAGQRMAVICISDKLFNTYYPALAERYGDSGIFGKTLIASILYMITSGCTASTQYAYAAMLDAAVEGRIDFVADTREYARRAEHMKKIFTDNGFHIVYDYDVTQPVGDGFFFTLGYGKLSSGQLLKELLYYGVSSIALGTTGSEQQGVRACTSRMREELYPVMEERMKAFRMDHPLD
;
A
#
# COMPACT_ATOMS: atom_id res chain seq x y z
N ASP A 1 -47.02 -13.10 7.38
CA ASP A 1 -46.01 -12.26 6.80
C ASP A 1 -44.73 -13.02 6.49
N ARG A 2 -44.82 -13.88 5.45
CA ARG A 2 -43.72 -14.80 5.06
C ARG A 2 -42.62 -14.12 4.26
N SER A 3 -42.78 -12.87 3.83
CA SER A 3 -41.79 -12.16 2.99
C SER A 3 -40.67 -11.56 3.80
N VAL A 4 -40.94 -11.01 4.97
CA VAL A 4 -39.91 -10.41 5.86
C VAL A 4 -39.05 -11.50 6.50
N SER A 5 -39.65 -12.62 6.87
CA SER A 5 -38.92 -13.76 7.45
C SER A 5 -38.01 -14.46 6.40
N ARG A 6 -38.38 -14.46 5.10
CA ARG A 6 -37.50 -14.97 4.03
C ARG A 6 -36.30 -14.08 3.78
N GLY A 7 -36.47 -12.75 3.76
CA GLY A 7 -35.36 -11.81 3.59
C GLY A 7 -34.32 -11.89 4.72
N LEU A 8 -34.77 -11.89 5.98
CA LEU A 8 -33.94 -12.07 7.16
C LEU A 8 -33.25 -13.46 7.18
N GLY A 9 -34.01 -14.51 6.82
CA GLY A 9 -33.47 -15.88 6.73
C GLY A 9 -32.41 -16.05 5.64
N ASP A 10 -32.49 -15.32 4.53
CA ASP A 10 -31.51 -15.38 3.46
C ASP A 10 -30.22 -14.62 3.80
N VAL A 11 -30.32 -13.46 4.46
CA VAL A 11 -29.15 -12.72 4.98
C VAL A 11 -28.47 -13.55 6.07
N TYR A 12 -29.23 -14.13 6.98
CA TYR A 12 -28.70 -14.97 8.06
C TYR A 12 -28.06 -16.27 7.54
N LYS A 13 -28.58 -16.85 6.47
CA LYS A 13 -28.01 -18.03 5.84
C LYS A 13 -26.73 -17.74 5.08
N ARG A 14 -26.62 -16.58 4.41
CA ARG A 14 -25.42 -16.19 3.63
C ARG A 14 -24.18 -16.06 4.47
N GLN A 15 -24.25 -15.57 5.70
CA GLN A 15 -23.08 -15.41 6.57
C GLN A 15 -22.49 -16.73 7.08
N TYR A 16 -23.25 -17.83 7.04
CA TYR A 16 -22.79 -19.17 7.43
C TYR A 16 -22.35 -20.04 6.25
N GLN A 17 -22.49 -19.55 5.03
CA GLN A 17 -22.03 -20.27 3.84
C GLN A 17 -20.67 -19.75 3.40
N TYR A 18 -19.84 -20.64 2.85
CA TYR A 18 -18.63 -20.20 2.17
C TYR A 18 -19.00 -19.29 1.00
N PRO A 19 -18.46 -18.06 0.92
CA PRO A 19 -18.58 -17.26 -0.28
C PRO A 19 -17.80 -17.93 -1.43
N ALA A 20 -18.09 -17.52 -2.66
CA ALA A 20 -17.28 -17.95 -3.80
C ALA A 20 -15.79 -17.63 -3.56
N ALA A 21 -14.88 -18.49 -4.01
CA ALA A 21 -13.43 -18.27 -3.90
C ALA A 21 -13.00 -16.89 -4.47
N ALA A 22 -13.68 -16.45 -5.52
CA ALA A 22 -13.47 -15.14 -6.15
C ALA A 22 -14.04 -13.95 -5.37
N GLY A 23 -14.70 -14.20 -4.22
CA GLY A 23 -15.40 -13.17 -3.42
C GLY A 23 -16.85 -12.94 -3.84
N VAL A 24 -17.57 -12.11 -3.06
CA VAL A 24 -18.95 -11.75 -3.33
C VAL A 24 -19.06 -10.75 -4.49
N ALA A 25 -20.06 -10.90 -5.32
CA ALA A 25 -20.25 -10.07 -6.52
C ALA A 25 -20.41 -8.59 -6.17
N GLU A 26 -21.07 -8.28 -5.07
CA GLU A 26 -21.31 -6.94 -4.58
C GLU A 26 -20.00 -6.18 -4.29
N LEU A 27 -19.04 -6.82 -3.61
CA LEU A 27 -17.75 -6.17 -3.32
C LEU A 27 -16.92 -5.98 -4.59
N LYS A 28 -16.91 -6.96 -5.48
CA LYS A 28 -16.20 -6.87 -6.76
C LYS A 28 -16.73 -5.71 -7.62
N ALA A 29 -18.04 -5.58 -7.70
CA ALA A 29 -18.69 -4.47 -8.43
C ALA A 29 -18.45 -3.12 -7.75
N ALA A 30 -18.53 -3.05 -6.43
CA ALA A 30 -18.25 -1.83 -5.67
C ALA A 30 -16.79 -1.39 -5.84
N ALA A 31 -15.83 -2.32 -5.80
CA ALA A 31 -14.40 -2.02 -6.01
C ALA A 31 -14.13 -1.48 -7.43
N SER A 32 -14.74 -2.09 -8.45
CA SER A 32 -14.67 -1.61 -9.83
C SER A 32 -15.19 -0.16 -9.95
N ARG A 33 -16.38 0.13 -9.40
CA ARG A 33 -16.94 1.50 -9.35
C ARG A 33 -16.05 2.47 -8.59
N PHE A 34 -15.51 2.05 -7.45
CA PHE A 34 -14.64 2.88 -6.63
C PHE A 34 -13.35 3.26 -7.38
N VAL A 35 -12.69 2.30 -8.02
CA VAL A 35 -11.51 2.57 -8.83
C VAL A 35 -11.84 3.52 -9.99
N LYS A 36 -12.98 3.33 -10.67
CA LYS A 36 -13.41 4.28 -11.71
C LYS A 36 -13.66 5.67 -11.13
N ALA A 37 -14.36 5.77 -10.01
CA ALA A 37 -14.76 7.05 -9.42
C ALA A 37 -13.57 7.86 -8.89
N PHE A 38 -12.56 7.21 -8.30
CA PHE A 38 -11.49 7.91 -7.58
C PHE A 38 -10.11 7.83 -8.24
N VAL A 39 -9.93 6.96 -9.24
CA VAL A 39 -8.65 6.77 -9.95
C VAL A 39 -8.79 7.03 -11.46
N ASP A 40 -10.03 7.01 -11.96
CA ASP A 40 -10.40 7.10 -13.38
C ASP A 40 -9.80 5.97 -14.23
N ILE A 41 -9.80 4.76 -13.71
CA ILE A 41 -9.35 3.54 -14.38
C ILE A 41 -10.54 2.58 -14.51
N ASP A 42 -10.72 2.03 -15.70
CA ASP A 42 -11.73 1.01 -15.98
C ASP A 42 -11.12 -0.39 -15.68
N ILE A 43 -11.73 -1.10 -14.75
CA ILE A 43 -11.37 -2.48 -14.38
C ILE A 43 -12.67 -3.27 -14.26
N SER A 44 -12.75 -4.44 -14.90
CA SER A 44 -13.94 -5.28 -14.76
C SER A 44 -14.12 -5.78 -13.31
N PRO A 45 -15.35 -5.93 -12.82
CA PRO A 45 -15.59 -6.56 -11.52
C PRO A 45 -14.93 -7.93 -11.36
N THR A 46 -14.76 -8.66 -12.45
CA THR A 46 -14.10 -9.97 -12.46
C THR A 46 -12.64 -9.87 -12.01
N ALA A 47 -11.94 -8.81 -12.40
CA ALA A 47 -10.54 -8.55 -12.06
C ALA A 47 -10.33 -7.87 -10.69
N CYS A 48 -11.42 -7.60 -9.95
CA CYS A 48 -11.39 -7.15 -8.56
C CYS A 48 -11.54 -8.36 -7.63
N VAL A 49 -10.48 -8.72 -6.90
CA VAL A 49 -10.41 -9.95 -6.11
C VAL A 49 -10.27 -9.63 -4.62
N PRO A 50 -11.28 -9.93 -3.77
CA PRO A 50 -11.20 -9.76 -2.33
C PRO A 50 -10.11 -10.61 -1.69
N THR A 51 -9.46 -10.05 -0.65
CA THR A 51 -8.40 -10.72 0.13
C THR A 51 -8.53 -10.37 1.61
N THR A 52 -7.92 -11.20 2.48
CA THR A 52 -7.90 -10.99 3.94
C THR A 52 -6.88 -9.90 4.35
N GLY A 53 -7.03 -8.70 3.78
CA GLY A 53 -6.13 -7.56 3.94
C GLY A 53 -4.97 -7.57 2.92
N SER A 54 -4.34 -6.40 2.71
CA SER A 54 -3.29 -6.22 1.69
C SER A 54 -2.04 -7.09 1.91
N VAL A 55 -1.82 -7.61 3.12
CA VAL A 55 -0.77 -8.60 3.38
C VAL A 55 -1.05 -9.92 2.64
N ALA A 56 -2.30 -10.39 2.61
CA ALA A 56 -2.67 -11.54 1.80
C ALA A 56 -2.66 -11.20 0.30
N SER A 57 -3.03 -9.97 -0.06
CA SER A 57 -2.93 -9.47 -1.43
C SER A 57 -1.52 -9.58 -1.98
N SER A 58 -0.54 -9.00 -1.26
CA SER A 58 0.86 -9.02 -1.69
C SER A 58 1.41 -10.45 -1.72
N PHE A 59 1.08 -11.28 -0.75
CA PHE A 59 1.56 -12.68 -0.71
C PHE A 59 1.10 -13.48 -1.92
N GLY A 60 -0.20 -13.44 -2.22
CA GLY A 60 -0.74 -14.12 -3.40
C GLY A 60 -0.19 -13.57 -4.72
N ALA A 61 -0.08 -12.24 -4.83
CA ALA A 61 0.46 -11.59 -6.02
C ALA A 61 1.96 -11.92 -6.23
N PHE A 62 2.77 -11.98 -5.18
CA PHE A 62 4.17 -12.43 -5.29
C PHE A 62 4.27 -13.83 -5.87
N ILE A 63 3.48 -14.77 -5.36
CA ILE A 63 3.47 -16.15 -5.88
C ILE A 63 3.10 -16.17 -7.36
N ALA A 64 2.00 -15.50 -7.74
CA ALA A 64 1.55 -15.48 -9.13
C ALA A 64 2.58 -14.82 -10.07
N CYS A 65 3.12 -13.67 -9.69
CA CYS A 65 4.06 -12.91 -10.52
C CYS A 65 5.39 -13.62 -10.72
N THR A 66 5.97 -14.22 -9.67
CA THR A 66 7.30 -14.86 -9.73
C THR A 66 7.27 -16.25 -10.36
N GLN A 67 6.10 -16.80 -10.60
CA GLN A 67 5.93 -18.13 -11.19
C GLN A 67 5.33 -18.11 -12.59
N ARG A 68 4.95 -16.93 -13.13
CA ARG A 68 4.30 -16.81 -14.44
C ARG A 68 5.23 -17.02 -15.63
N ILE A 69 6.53 -16.66 -15.48
CA ILE A 69 7.52 -16.74 -16.56
C ILE A 69 8.81 -17.39 -16.02
N PRO A 70 9.27 -18.50 -16.60
CA PRO A 70 10.55 -19.10 -16.22
C PRO A 70 11.71 -18.11 -16.36
N GLY A 71 12.57 -18.05 -15.32
CA GLY A 71 13.73 -17.15 -15.29
C GLY A 71 13.42 -15.72 -14.84
N LYS A 72 12.14 -15.34 -14.69
CA LYS A 72 11.71 -14.09 -14.06
C LYS A 72 11.13 -14.41 -12.68
N ASP A 73 12.01 -14.52 -11.70
CA ASP A 73 11.67 -15.02 -10.37
C ASP A 73 12.08 -14.09 -9.21
N LYS A 74 12.54 -12.87 -9.53
CA LYS A 74 12.91 -11.87 -8.53
C LYS A 74 11.89 -10.73 -8.45
N VAL A 75 11.88 -10.06 -7.30
CA VAL A 75 11.07 -8.85 -7.06
C VAL A 75 11.99 -7.65 -6.85
N LEU A 76 11.71 -6.54 -7.50
CA LEU A 76 12.38 -5.26 -7.29
C LEU A 76 11.56 -4.37 -6.34
N PHE A 77 12.15 -3.96 -5.22
CA PHE A 77 11.55 -2.98 -4.31
C PHE A 77 12.09 -1.58 -4.58
N ILE A 78 11.18 -0.63 -4.73
CA ILE A 78 11.48 0.80 -4.65
C ILE A 78 11.30 1.17 -3.17
N ASP A 79 12.40 1.09 -2.43
CA ASP A 79 12.43 1.34 -0.98
C ASP A 79 12.59 2.84 -0.66
N PRO A 80 12.32 3.24 0.58
CA PRO A 80 11.93 2.42 1.72
C PRO A 80 10.52 1.87 1.56
N GLY A 81 10.26 0.69 2.13
CA GLY A 81 9.01 -0.03 1.93
C GLY A 81 8.50 -0.75 3.17
N PHE A 82 7.37 -1.44 3.01
CA PHE A 82 6.76 -2.20 4.10
C PHE A 82 7.52 -3.52 4.36
N PRO A 83 8.19 -3.70 5.53
CA PRO A 83 9.14 -4.80 5.74
C PRO A 83 8.52 -6.20 5.64
N ILE A 84 7.20 -6.32 5.90
CA ILE A 84 6.49 -7.61 5.85
C ILE A 84 6.56 -8.22 4.45
N GLN A 85 6.55 -7.42 3.38
CA GLN A 85 6.60 -7.90 2.01
C GLN A 85 7.89 -8.68 1.72
N LYS A 86 9.04 -8.19 2.19
CA LYS A 86 10.31 -8.93 2.08
C LYS A 86 10.32 -10.20 2.94
N SER A 87 9.65 -10.18 4.09
CA SER A 87 9.48 -11.38 4.92
C SER A 87 8.62 -12.43 4.24
N GLN A 88 7.60 -12.03 3.47
CA GLN A 88 6.79 -12.94 2.65
C GLN A 88 7.64 -13.63 1.58
N LEU A 89 8.52 -12.90 0.90
CA LEU A 89 9.44 -13.48 -0.09
C LEU A 89 10.40 -14.50 0.53
N ARG A 90 10.88 -14.25 1.76
CA ARG A 90 11.68 -15.24 2.50
C ARG A 90 10.92 -16.55 2.74
N ILE A 91 9.61 -16.47 3.09
CA ILE A 91 8.77 -17.66 3.33
C ILE A 91 8.68 -18.53 2.07
N ILE A 92 8.58 -17.92 0.89
CA ILE A 92 8.44 -18.65 -0.38
C ILE A 92 9.76 -18.86 -1.12
N GLY A 93 10.90 -18.47 -0.53
CA GLY A 93 12.22 -18.66 -1.12
C GLY A 93 12.52 -17.79 -2.35
N VAL A 94 11.77 -16.72 -2.55
CA VAL A 94 11.95 -15.78 -3.66
C VAL A 94 13.01 -14.74 -3.32
N LYS A 95 13.91 -14.48 -4.25
CA LYS A 95 14.94 -13.44 -4.15
C LYS A 95 14.35 -12.08 -4.49
N TRP A 96 14.99 -11.04 -4.01
CA TRP A 96 14.65 -9.67 -4.36
C TRP A 96 15.90 -8.80 -4.53
N GLU A 97 15.71 -7.76 -5.29
CA GLU A 97 16.61 -6.61 -5.43
C GLU A 97 15.89 -5.39 -4.85
N TRP A 98 16.64 -4.35 -4.52
CA TRP A 98 16.07 -3.13 -3.96
C TRP A 98 17.02 -1.95 -4.18
N PHE A 99 16.47 -0.74 -4.10
CA PHE A 99 17.23 0.50 -3.99
C PHE A 99 16.42 1.51 -3.18
N ASP A 100 17.13 2.38 -2.43
CA ASP A 100 16.50 3.53 -1.77
C ASP A 100 16.26 4.63 -2.80
N ILE A 101 15.02 5.07 -2.93
CA ILE A 101 14.61 6.09 -3.90
C ILE A 101 15.11 7.51 -3.54
N TYR A 102 15.65 7.72 -2.34
CA TYR A 102 16.02 9.05 -1.83
C TYR A 102 16.83 9.88 -2.84
N HIS A 103 17.81 9.25 -3.51
CA HIS A 103 18.66 9.92 -4.49
C HIS A 103 18.24 9.72 -5.95
N TYR A 104 17.14 9.04 -6.20
CA TYR A 104 16.72 8.63 -7.54
C TYR A 104 15.30 9.11 -7.89
N ARG A 105 14.97 10.36 -7.48
CA ARG A 105 13.68 10.97 -7.79
C ARG A 105 13.66 11.56 -9.21
N GLY A 106 12.44 11.67 -9.79
CA GLY A 106 12.25 12.20 -11.13
C GLY A 106 12.93 11.37 -12.21
N GLU A 107 13.61 12.01 -13.16
CA GLU A 107 14.27 11.30 -14.29
C GLU A 107 15.42 10.38 -13.88
N ALA A 108 16.06 10.61 -12.73
CA ALA A 108 17.07 9.71 -12.21
C ALA A 108 16.56 8.30 -11.91
N LEU A 109 15.24 8.18 -11.66
CA LEU A 109 14.57 6.89 -11.42
C LEU A 109 14.70 5.95 -12.62
N ARG A 110 14.63 6.46 -13.85
CA ARG A 110 14.70 5.66 -15.08
C ARG A 110 15.99 4.85 -15.15
N ALA A 111 17.13 5.53 -15.08
CA ALA A 111 18.42 4.87 -15.16
C ALA A 111 18.61 3.88 -14.02
N LYS A 112 18.18 4.27 -12.81
CA LYS A 112 18.28 3.39 -11.63
C LYS A 112 17.46 2.10 -11.77
N MET A 113 16.26 2.17 -12.26
CA MET A 113 15.43 0.97 -12.49
C MET A 113 15.98 0.10 -13.62
N GLU A 114 16.52 0.70 -14.68
CA GLU A 114 17.12 -0.05 -15.80
C GLU A 114 18.35 -0.88 -15.37
N GLU A 115 19.10 -0.47 -14.36
CA GLU A 115 20.20 -1.27 -13.77
C GLU A 115 19.74 -2.66 -13.33
N TYR A 116 18.50 -2.79 -12.87
CA TYR A 116 17.92 -4.05 -12.41
C TYR A 116 17.12 -4.73 -13.51
N LEU A 117 16.22 -4.01 -14.18
CA LEU A 117 15.27 -4.58 -15.14
C LEU A 117 15.94 -5.13 -16.39
N SER A 118 17.05 -4.52 -16.84
CA SER A 118 17.82 -4.99 -18.01
C SER A 118 18.43 -6.38 -17.84
N LYS A 119 18.56 -6.88 -16.60
CA LYS A 119 19.01 -8.24 -16.31
C LYS A 119 17.99 -9.32 -16.75
N GLY A 120 16.71 -8.93 -16.92
CA GLY A 120 15.66 -9.78 -17.45
C GLY A 120 15.04 -10.76 -16.45
N ASP A 121 15.43 -10.72 -15.17
CA ASP A 121 14.99 -11.66 -14.12
C ASP A 121 13.97 -11.09 -13.13
N ILE A 122 13.57 -9.81 -13.27
CA ILE A 122 12.58 -9.16 -12.42
C ILE A 122 11.17 -9.50 -12.88
N ALA A 123 10.40 -10.18 -12.01
CA ALA A 123 9.01 -10.55 -12.23
C ALA A 123 8.03 -9.45 -11.82
N ALA A 124 8.35 -8.74 -10.72
CA ALA A 124 7.49 -7.70 -10.17
C ALA A 124 8.29 -6.53 -9.61
N ILE A 125 7.65 -5.35 -9.59
CA ILE A 125 8.14 -4.10 -8.99
C ILE A 125 7.16 -3.72 -7.89
N VAL A 126 7.64 -3.32 -6.71
CA VAL A 126 6.78 -3.04 -5.54
C VAL A 126 7.11 -1.69 -4.94
N TYR A 127 6.08 -0.92 -4.64
CA TYR A 127 6.13 0.32 -3.86
C TYR A 127 4.77 0.63 -3.23
N SER A 128 4.71 1.58 -2.29
CA SER A 128 3.47 2.17 -1.80
C SER A 128 3.40 3.66 -2.11
N ASN A 129 2.19 4.16 -2.42
CA ASN A 129 1.96 5.57 -2.77
C ASN A 129 0.64 6.09 -2.18
N PRO A 130 0.64 7.03 -1.20
CA PRO A 130 1.79 7.52 -0.43
C PRO A 130 2.60 6.43 0.28
N ASN A 131 3.87 6.72 0.55
CA ASN A 131 4.83 5.70 1.00
C ASN A 131 4.75 5.41 2.51
N ASN A 132 4.95 4.18 2.88
CA ASN A 132 5.27 3.74 4.23
C ASN A 132 6.71 3.18 4.22
N PRO A 133 7.67 3.81 4.90
CA PRO A 133 7.57 4.71 6.05
C PRO A 133 7.72 6.22 5.77
N ALA A 134 8.19 6.59 4.59
CA ALA A 134 8.77 7.90 4.33
C ALA A 134 7.72 9.01 4.08
N TRP A 135 6.50 8.62 3.75
CA TRP A 135 5.41 9.50 3.31
C TRP A 135 5.68 10.26 2.01
N ILE A 136 6.75 9.91 1.29
CA ILE A 136 6.97 10.42 -0.06
C ILE A 136 5.82 10.00 -0.97
N CYS A 137 5.46 10.87 -1.92
CA CYS A 137 4.50 10.59 -2.96
C CYS A 137 5.21 10.54 -4.31
N LEU A 138 5.03 9.45 -5.05
CA LEU A 138 5.51 9.36 -6.42
C LEU A 138 4.68 10.29 -7.29
N GLU A 139 5.36 11.10 -8.08
CA GLU A 139 4.72 12.00 -9.02
C GLU A 139 4.30 11.27 -10.30
N ASP A 140 3.40 11.87 -11.04
CA ASP A 140 2.86 11.31 -12.28
C ASP A 140 3.95 10.98 -13.32
N SER A 141 5.00 11.81 -13.40
CA SER A 141 6.18 11.58 -14.23
C SER A 141 6.98 10.35 -13.82
N GLU A 142 7.13 10.10 -12.52
CA GLU A 142 7.82 8.91 -11.99
C GLU A 142 7.01 7.64 -12.23
N LEU A 143 5.69 7.70 -12.03
CA LEU A 143 4.78 6.58 -12.31
C LEU A 143 4.73 6.24 -13.80
N LYS A 144 4.85 7.24 -14.68
CA LYS A 144 5.01 7.03 -16.12
C LYS A 144 6.31 6.26 -16.42
N ILE A 145 7.43 6.65 -15.82
CA ILE A 145 8.71 5.93 -15.98
C ILE A 145 8.55 4.47 -15.54
N ILE A 146 7.96 4.24 -14.35
CA ILE A 146 7.75 2.89 -13.83
C ILE A 146 6.88 2.06 -14.79
N GLY A 147 5.77 2.62 -15.27
CA GLY A 147 4.85 1.95 -16.18
C GLY A 147 5.46 1.62 -17.54
N GLU A 148 6.20 2.56 -18.13
CA GLU A 148 6.93 2.34 -19.40
C GLU A 148 7.97 1.22 -19.27
N LEU A 149 8.75 1.23 -18.18
CA LEU A 149 9.76 0.20 -17.92
C LEU A 149 9.11 -1.15 -17.59
N ALA A 150 8.05 -1.17 -16.81
CA ALA A 150 7.29 -2.38 -16.50
C ALA A 150 6.74 -3.04 -17.79
N THR A 151 6.24 -2.23 -18.73
CA THR A 151 5.79 -2.72 -20.03
C THR A 151 6.94 -3.25 -20.88
N ARG A 152 8.04 -2.47 -20.98
CA ARG A 152 9.22 -2.85 -21.78
C ARG A 152 9.85 -4.15 -21.32
N TYR A 153 9.96 -4.33 -20.03
CA TYR A 153 10.65 -5.49 -19.42
C TYR A 153 9.69 -6.58 -18.95
N ASP A 154 8.40 -6.50 -19.27
CA ASP A 154 7.38 -7.45 -18.84
C ASP A 154 7.47 -7.78 -17.35
N ALA A 155 7.52 -6.75 -16.51
CA ALA A 155 7.41 -6.85 -15.07
C ALA A 155 6.01 -6.39 -14.61
N VAL A 156 5.47 -6.97 -13.54
CA VAL A 156 4.18 -6.56 -12.97
C VAL A 156 4.41 -5.54 -11.87
N VAL A 157 3.77 -4.38 -11.95
CA VAL A 157 3.82 -3.39 -10.88
C VAL A 157 2.78 -3.71 -9.82
N MET A 158 3.22 -3.90 -8.59
CA MET A 158 2.39 -4.09 -7.41
C MET A 158 2.36 -2.78 -6.63
N GLU A 159 1.33 -1.97 -6.87
CA GLU A 159 1.14 -0.68 -6.21
C GLU A 159 0.31 -0.86 -4.92
N ASP A 160 0.93 -0.60 -3.76
CA ASP A 160 0.25 -0.66 -2.47
C ASP A 160 -0.46 0.67 -2.18
N MET A 161 -1.78 0.66 -2.27
CA MET A 161 -2.66 1.81 -2.09
C MET A 161 -3.25 1.88 -0.67
N ALA A 162 -2.50 1.42 0.35
CA ALA A 162 -2.99 1.42 1.73
C ALA A 162 -3.30 2.83 2.26
N TYR A 163 -2.66 3.87 1.73
CA TYR A 163 -2.82 5.28 2.11
C TYR A 163 -3.43 6.10 0.99
N PHE A 164 -4.29 5.49 0.20
CA PHE A 164 -4.96 6.08 -0.95
C PHE A 164 -5.61 7.43 -0.62
N CYS A 165 -5.45 8.43 -1.48
CA CYS A 165 -5.93 9.82 -1.32
C CYS A 165 -5.42 10.56 -0.07
N MET A 166 -4.38 10.08 0.62
CA MET A 166 -3.85 10.76 1.81
C MET A 166 -2.69 11.74 1.50
N ASP A 167 -2.46 12.13 0.27
CA ASP A 167 -1.65 13.30 -0.04
C ASP A 167 -2.51 14.57 0.11
N PHE A 168 -2.59 15.06 1.34
CA PHE A 168 -3.46 16.18 1.72
C PHE A 168 -2.99 17.55 1.22
N ARG A 169 -1.87 17.62 0.49
CA ARG A 169 -1.43 18.84 -0.22
C ARG A 169 -2.30 19.14 -1.44
N ARG A 170 -3.04 18.15 -1.91
CA ARG A 170 -3.93 18.22 -3.07
C ARG A 170 -5.38 18.01 -2.63
N ASP A 171 -6.32 18.69 -3.29
CA ASP A 171 -7.76 18.43 -3.09
C ASP A 171 -8.21 17.27 -3.99
N MET A 172 -7.89 16.05 -3.56
CA MET A 172 -8.23 14.79 -4.21
C MET A 172 -9.32 14.06 -3.44
N GLY A 173 -9.95 13.07 -4.07
CA GLY A 173 -10.89 12.18 -3.41
C GLY A 173 -12.36 12.61 -3.57
N LYS A 174 -12.67 13.41 -4.58
CA LYS A 174 -14.04 13.63 -5.05
C LYS A 174 -14.37 12.58 -6.11
N PRO A 175 -15.49 11.84 -5.98
CA PRO A 175 -15.83 10.81 -6.93
C PRO A 175 -16.12 11.42 -8.32
N TYR A 176 -15.50 10.86 -9.36
CA TYR A 176 -15.62 11.27 -10.76
C TYR A 176 -15.13 12.69 -11.09
N GLU A 177 -14.41 13.33 -10.18
CA GLU A 177 -13.90 14.69 -10.37
C GLU A 177 -12.36 14.71 -10.23
N PRO A 178 -11.62 15.28 -11.22
CA PRO A 178 -10.19 15.51 -11.07
C PRO A 178 -9.91 16.63 -10.04
N PRO A 179 -8.71 16.66 -9.43
CA PRO A 179 -7.58 15.80 -9.75
C PRO A 179 -7.70 14.41 -9.11
N TYR A 180 -7.33 13.39 -9.89
CA TYR A 180 -7.25 12.01 -9.39
C TYR A 180 -5.88 11.72 -8.79
N PRO A 181 -5.78 10.82 -7.79
CA PRO A 181 -4.50 10.32 -7.31
C PRO A 181 -3.67 9.73 -8.45
N PRO A 182 -2.36 10.05 -8.50
CA PRO A 182 -1.48 9.45 -9.48
C PRO A 182 -1.39 7.93 -9.27
N THR A 183 -1.39 7.16 -10.35
CA THR A 183 -1.24 5.70 -10.33
C THR A 183 -0.52 5.20 -11.57
N VAL A 184 0.24 4.11 -11.42
CA VAL A 184 0.90 3.45 -12.55
C VAL A 184 -0.09 2.87 -13.57
N ALA A 185 -1.32 2.58 -13.16
CA ALA A 185 -2.36 2.01 -14.02
C ALA A 185 -2.71 2.86 -15.25
N LYS A 186 -2.32 4.14 -15.26
CA LYS A 186 -2.45 5.02 -16.42
C LYS A 186 -1.40 4.77 -17.51
N TYR A 187 -0.30 4.07 -17.19
CA TYR A 187 0.89 3.97 -18.04
C TYR A 187 1.26 2.56 -18.44
N THR A 188 0.61 1.55 -17.89
CA THR A 188 0.85 0.14 -18.22
C THR A 188 -0.40 -0.70 -17.95
N ASP A 189 -0.52 -1.83 -18.65
CA ASP A 189 -1.48 -2.88 -18.31
C ASP A 189 -0.87 -3.96 -17.39
N ASN A 190 0.41 -3.86 -17.06
CA ASN A 190 1.09 -4.82 -16.19
C ASN A 190 1.01 -4.35 -14.73
N TYR A 191 -0.18 -4.27 -14.15
CA TYR A 191 -0.34 -3.79 -12.79
C TYR A 191 -1.30 -4.63 -11.94
N VAL A 192 -1.03 -4.54 -10.64
CA VAL A 192 -1.86 -5.03 -9.54
C VAL A 192 -1.97 -3.90 -8.52
N LEU A 193 -3.16 -3.30 -8.37
CA LEU A 193 -3.44 -2.31 -7.35
C LEU A 193 -3.96 -3.02 -6.09
N MET A 194 -3.36 -2.75 -4.94
CA MET A 194 -3.77 -3.35 -3.66
C MET A 194 -4.57 -2.33 -2.84
N LEU A 195 -5.89 -2.31 -3.04
CA LEU A 195 -6.84 -1.41 -2.37
C LEU A 195 -7.15 -1.92 -0.97
N SER A 196 -6.61 -1.26 0.05
CA SER A 196 -6.77 -1.67 1.45
C SER A 196 -7.86 -0.86 2.16
N SER A 197 -8.75 -1.53 2.89
CA SER A 197 -9.71 -0.87 3.78
C SER A 197 -9.09 -0.35 5.08
N SER A 198 -7.86 -0.79 5.40
CA SER A 198 -7.27 -0.66 6.73
C SER A 198 -7.09 0.78 7.21
N LYS A 199 -6.73 1.70 6.30
CA LYS A 199 -6.38 3.08 6.64
C LYS A 199 -7.44 4.06 6.15
N ILE A 200 -7.84 3.97 4.89
CA ILE A 200 -8.81 4.88 4.29
C ILE A 200 -10.21 4.82 4.93
N PHE A 201 -10.61 3.66 5.46
CA PHE A 201 -11.89 3.47 6.14
C PHE A 201 -11.73 3.06 7.61
N SER A 202 -10.54 3.17 8.19
CA SER A 202 -10.25 2.73 9.57
C SER A 202 -10.70 1.28 9.88
N TYR A 203 -10.74 0.42 8.86
CA TYR A 203 -11.30 -0.93 8.91
C TYR A 203 -10.22 -2.02 9.11
N ALA A 204 -9.08 -1.65 9.71
CA ALA A 204 -7.90 -2.51 9.84
C ALA A 204 -8.17 -3.83 10.58
N GLY A 205 -9.01 -3.80 11.62
CA GLY A 205 -9.35 -4.98 12.43
C GLY A 205 -10.15 -6.05 11.67
N GLN A 206 -10.84 -5.67 10.60
CA GLN A 206 -11.72 -6.55 9.84
C GLN A 206 -11.01 -7.33 8.73
N ARG A 207 -9.72 -7.05 8.50
CA ARG A 207 -8.87 -7.78 7.58
C ARG A 207 -9.44 -7.91 6.16
N MET A 208 -9.75 -6.77 5.51
CA MET A 208 -10.32 -6.74 4.18
C MET A 208 -9.49 -5.84 3.24
N ALA A 209 -9.25 -6.34 2.02
CA ALA A 209 -8.68 -5.59 0.90
C ALA A 209 -9.21 -6.17 -0.42
N VAL A 210 -8.98 -5.47 -1.51
CA VAL A 210 -9.26 -5.94 -2.87
C VAL A 210 -8.01 -5.78 -3.72
N ILE A 211 -7.62 -6.82 -4.43
CA ILE A 211 -6.65 -6.72 -5.52
C ILE A 211 -7.42 -6.30 -6.77
N CYS A 212 -7.06 -5.18 -7.37
CA CYS A 212 -7.59 -4.72 -8.64
C CYS A 212 -6.51 -4.91 -9.71
N ILE A 213 -6.74 -5.85 -10.64
CA ILE A 213 -5.78 -6.25 -11.66
C ILE A 213 -6.23 -5.67 -13.00
N SER A 214 -5.31 -5.24 -13.87
CA SER A 214 -5.72 -4.87 -15.23
C SER A 214 -6.44 -6.04 -15.92
N ASP A 215 -7.48 -5.75 -16.68
CA ASP A 215 -8.22 -6.81 -17.39
C ASP A 215 -7.32 -7.61 -18.33
N LYS A 216 -6.32 -6.98 -18.92
CA LYS A 216 -5.34 -7.63 -19.77
C LYS A 216 -4.50 -8.65 -19.00
N LEU A 217 -3.84 -8.22 -17.91
CA LEU A 217 -3.04 -9.13 -17.08
C LEU A 217 -3.91 -10.26 -16.49
N PHE A 218 -5.11 -9.90 -15.99
CA PHE A 218 -6.04 -10.87 -15.40
C PHE A 218 -6.37 -12.03 -16.36
N ASN A 219 -6.57 -11.71 -17.64
CA ASN A 219 -6.97 -12.68 -18.66
C ASN A 219 -5.80 -13.30 -19.45
N THR A 220 -4.56 -12.90 -19.17
CA THR A 220 -3.39 -13.43 -19.87
C THR A 220 -3.10 -14.88 -19.45
N TYR A 221 -2.88 -15.73 -20.45
CA TYR A 221 -2.47 -17.12 -20.26
C TYR A 221 -0.97 -17.24 -20.11
N TYR A 222 -0.53 -18.00 -19.10
CA TYR A 222 0.86 -18.33 -18.85
C TYR A 222 1.06 -19.85 -18.78
N PRO A 223 1.81 -20.45 -19.72
CA PRO A 223 2.07 -21.90 -19.72
C PRO A 223 2.67 -22.41 -18.42
N ALA A 224 3.60 -21.65 -17.83
CA ALA A 224 4.25 -22.04 -16.58
C ALA A 224 3.28 -22.11 -15.39
N LEU A 225 2.24 -21.27 -15.36
CA LEU A 225 1.19 -21.36 -14.34
C LEU A 225 0.31 -22.59 -14.59
N ALA A 226 -0.07 -22.87 -15.85
CA ALA A 226 -0.85 -24.06 -16.20
C ALA A 226 -0.12 -25.34 -15.80
N GLU A 227 1.17 -25.45 -16.15
CA GLU A 227 2.00 -26.60 -15.80
C GLU A 227 2.13 -26.78 -14.29
N ARG A 228 2.46 -25.69 -13.57
CA ARG A 228 2.71 -25.74 -12.13
C ARG A 228 1.46 -26.09 -11.32
N TYR A 229 0.31 -25.53 -11.66
CA TYR A 229 -0.92 -25.66 -10.88
C TYR A 229 -1.91 -26.68 -11.43
N GLY A 230 -1.68 -27.20 -12.63
CA GLY A 230 -2.62 -28.10 -13.26
C GLY A 230 -3.98 -27.47 -13.53
N ASP A 231 -4.00 -26.15 -13.78
CA ASP A 231 -5.22 -25.37 -13.97
C ASP A 231 -5.26 -24.66 -15.33
N SER A 232 -6.10 -23.63 -15.45
CA SER A 232 -6.27 -22.91 -16.72
C SER A 232 -5.03 -22.13 -17.18
N GLY A 233 -4.07 -21.86 -16.31
CA GLY A 233 -2.91 -20.99 -16.58
C GLY A 233 -3.26 -19.51 -16.82
N ILE A 234 -4.52 -19.11 -16.69
CA ILE A 234 -4.96 -17.72 -16.80
C ILE A 234 -4.64 -17.03 -15.49
N PHE A 235 -3.84 -15.97 -15.54
CA PHE A 235 -3.27 -15.29 -14.37
C PHE A 235 -4.26 -15.06 -13.22
N GLY A 236 -5.39 -14.39 -13.51
CA GLY A 236 -6.39 -14.06 -12.49
C GLY A 236 -7.11 -15.31 -11.95
N LYS A 237 -7.37 -16.30 -12.79
CA LYS A 237 -8.02 -17.55 -12.36
C LYS A 237 -7.10 -18.39 -11.48
N THR A 238 -5.83 -18.52 -11.87
CA THR A 238 -4.80 -19.22 -11.07
C THR A 238 -4.58 -18.50 -9.74
N LEU A 239 -4.48 -17.15 -9.74
CA LEU A 239 -4.36 -16.37 -8.51
C LEU A 239 -5.53 -16.64 -7.55
N ILE A 240 -6.77 -16.69 -8.04
CA ILE A 240 -7.96 -16.92 -7.22
C ILE A 240 -8.01 -18.36 -6.70
N ALA A 241 -8.02 -19.32 -7.63
CA ALA A 241 -8.37 -20.72 -7.32
C ALA A 241 -7.20 -21.52 -6.76
N SER A 242 -5.99 -21.30 -7.30
CA SER A 242 -4.82 -22.14 -7.01
C SER A 242 -3.87 -21.48 -5.99
N ILE A 243 -3.99 -20.17 -5.75
CA ILE A 243 -3.11 -19.45 -4.82
C ILE A 243 -3.91 -18.91 -3.63
N LEU A 244 -4.76 -17.90 -3.83
CA LEU A 244 -5.46 -17.24 -2.70
C LEU A 244 -6.41 -18.19 -1.96
N TYR A 245 -7.13 -19.03 -2.68
CA TYR A 245 -8.02 -20.04 -2.08
C TYR A 245 -7.24 -21.01 -1.19
N MET A 246 -6.03 -21.42 -1.60
CA MET A 246 -5.18 -22.32 -0.80
C MET A 246 -4.59 -21.64 0.42
N ILE A 247 -4.49 -20.29 0.44
CA ILE A 247 -3.99 -19.54 1.59
C ILE A 247 -5.08 -19.33 2.66
N THR A 248 -6.33 -19.06 2.27
CA THR A 248 -7.38 -18.59 3.19
C THR A 248 -8.75 -19.26 3.02
N SER A 249 -8.95 -20.12 2.02
CA SER A 249 -10.26 -20.67 1.62
C SER A 249 -11.32 -19.62 1.32
N GLY A 250 -10.91 -18.38 1.01
CA GLY A 250 -11.78 -17.23 0.77
C GLY A 250 -11.77 -16.19 1.91
N CYS A 251 -12.58 -15.15 1.77
CA CYS A 251 -12.69 -14.06 2.70
C CYS A 251 -14.01 -14.12 3.48
N THR A 252 -14.02 -13.58 4.69
CA THR A 252 -15.23 -13.49 5.54
C THR A 252 -16.36 -12.77 4.81
N ALA A 253 -17.51 -13.41 4.66
CA ALA A 253 -18.63 -12.88 3.88
C ALA A 253 -19.17 -11.54 4.45
N SER A 254 -19.37 -11.44 5.76
CA SER A 254 -19.88 -10.23 6.41
C SER A 254 -19.00 -9.01 6.19
N THR A 255 -17.68 -9.17 6.25
CA THR A 255 -16.73 -8.08 6.02
C THR A 255 -16.69 -7.65 4.55
N GLN A 256 -16.91 -8.57 3.61
CA GLN A 256 -17.02 -8.24 2.19
C GLN A 256 -18.25 -7.36 1.91
N TYR A 257 -19.42 -7.70 2.45
CA TYR A 257 -20.63 -6.89 2.28
C TYR A 257 -20.50 -5.52 2.94
N ALA A 258 -19.90 -5.46 4.14
CA ALA A 258 -19.65 -4.18 4.82
C ALA A 258 -18.69 -3.29 4.01
N TYR A 259 -17.61 -3.87 3.48
CA TYR A 259 -16.66 -3.09 2.67
C TYR A 259 -17.28 -2.64 1.34
N ALA A 260 -18.10 -3.48 0.69
CA ALA A 260 -18.87 -3.06 -0.49
C ALA A 260 -19.74 -1.83 -0.21
N ALA A 261 -20.46 -1.85 0.91
CA ALA A 261 -21.32 -0.73 1.31
C ALA A 261 -20.52 0.55 1.60
N MET A 262 -19.31 0.45 2.17
CA MET A 262 -18.42 1.59 2.40
C MET A 262 -17.90 2.18 1.06
N LEU A 263 -17.48 1.32 0.14
CA LEU A 263 -17.02 1.75 -1.19
C LEU A 263 -18.14 2.45 -1.97
N ASP A 264 -19.35 1.87 -1.97
CA ASP A 264 -20.50 2.48 -2.63
C ASP A 264 -20.92 3.80 -1.95
N ALA A 265 -20.90 3.86 -0.62
CA ALA A 265 -21.18 5.09 0.10
C ALA A 265 -20.19 6.22 -0.21
N ALA A 266 -18.91 5.88 -0.42
CA ALA A 266 -17.90 6.85 -0.86
C ALA A 266 -18.16 7.32 -2.30
N VAL A 267 -18.47 6.40 -3.23
CA VAL A 267 -18.79 6.72 -4.62
C VAL A 267 -20.05 7.59 -4.73
N GLU A 268 -21.02 7.38 -3.87
CA GLU A 268 -22.27 8.18 -3.78
C GLU A 268 -22.10 9.50 -3.00
N GLY A 269 -20.90 9.79 -2.47
CA GLY A 269 -20.61 11.00 -1.70
C GLY A 269 -21.24 11.02 -0.30
N ARG A 270 -21.71 9.87 0.22
CA ARG A 270 -22.26 9.73 1.59
C ARG A 270 -21.18 9.59 2.65
N ILE A 271 -19.97 9.20 2.26
CA ILE A 271 -18.78 9.13 3.09
C ILE A 271 -17.66 9.92 2.40
N ASP A 272 -17.10 10.88 3.12
CA ASP A 272 -15.86 11.58 2.73
C ASP A 272 -14.70 11.02 3.55
N PHE A 273 -14.14 9.91 3.07
CA PHE A 273 -13.01 9.25 3.76
C PHE A 273 -11.73 10.08 3.74
N VAL A 274 -11.62 11.04 2.81
CA VAL A 274 -10.46 11.95 2.75
C VAL A 274 -10.56 12.99 3.88
N ALA A 275 -11.73 13.60 4.08
CA ALA A 275 -11.98 14.50 5.20
C ALA A 275 -11.78 13.79 6.54
N ASP A 276 -12.30 12.57 6.70
CA ASP A 276 -12.16 11.76 7.91
C ASP A 276 -10.69 11.45 8.26
N THR A 277 -9.84 11.26 7.25
CA THR A 277 -8.42 10.94 7.43
C THR A 277 -7.50 12.15 7.49
N ARG A 278 -7.98 13.35 7.18
CA ARG A 278 -7.19 14.61 7.21
C ARG A 278 -6.66 14.95 8.61
N GLU A 279 -7.27 14.39 9.64
CA GLU A 279 -6.79 14.50 11.03
C GLU A 279 -5.34 13.99 11.18
N TYR A 280 -4.93 12.98 10.39
CA TYR A 280 -3.55 12.50 10.41
C TYR A 280 -2.54 13.55 9.96
N ALA A 281 -2.92 14.41 9.00
CA ALA A 281 -2.07 15.52 8.57
C ALA A 281 -1.89 16.55 9.69
N ARG A 282 -2.97 16.96 10.36
CA ARG A 282 -2.89 17.91 11.50
C ARG A 282 -2.01 17.38 12.63
N ARG A 283 -2.13 16.10 12.93
CA ARG A 283 -1.27 15.44 13.93
C ARG A 283 0.19 15.40 13.48
N ALA A 284 0.45 15.10 12.22
CA ALA A 284 1.82 15.08 11.68
C ALA A 284 2.47 16.45 11.76
N GLU A 285 1.79 17.50 11.34
CA GLU A 285 2.25 18.88 11.41
C GLU A 285 2.64 19.27 12.84
N HIS A 286 1.75 19.01 13.81
CA HIS A 286 2.00 19.32 15.22
C HIS A 286 3.16 18.52 15.79
N MET A 287 3.20 17.21 15.52
CA MET A 287 4.26 16.33 15.99
C MET A 287 5.61 16.69 15.36
N LYS A 288 5.66 16.95 14.05
CA LYS A 288 6.88 17.40 13.37
C LYS A 288 7.44 18.66 14.03
N LYS A 289 6.57 19.63 14.33
CA LYS A 289 6.98 20.86 15.02
C LYS A 289 7.60 20.57 16.38
N ILE A 290 7.00 19.72 17.22
CA ILE A 290 7.56 19.36 18.53
C ILE A 290 8.96 18.74 18.35
N PHE A 291 9.13 17.81 17.41
CA PHE A 291 10.42 17.19 17.18
C PHE A 291 11.47 18.19 16.65
N THR A 292 11.11 18.98 15.64
CA THR A 292 12.08 19.91 15.01
C THR A 292 12.47 21.05 15.95
N ASP A 293 11.57 21.57 16.77
CA ASP A 293 11.88 22.55 17.82
C ASP A 293 12.88 22.00 18.86
N ASN A 294 12.98 20.67 18.97
CA ASN A 294 13.90 19.98 19.85
C ASN A 294 15.11 19.36 19.15
N GLY A 295 15.47 19.83 17.95
CA GLY A 295 16.71 19.51 17.25
C GLY A 295 16.66 18.27 16.35
N PHE A 296 15.51 17.65 16.19
CA PHE A 296 15.33 16.60 15.19
C PHE A 296 15.21 17.21 13.79
N HIS A 297 15.49 16.42 12.77
CA HIS A 297 15.25 16.77 11.37
C HIS A 297 14.40 15.70 10.68
N ILE A 298 13.69 16.09 9.63
CA ILE A 298 12.95 15.18 8.78
C ILE A 298 13.93 14.53 7.81
N VAL A 299 13.96 13.21 7.74
CA VAL A 299 14.93 12.45 6.91
C VAL A 299 14.52 12.45 5.44
N TYR A 300 13.28 12.06 5.17
CA TYR A 300 12.70 12.18 3.84
C TYR A 300 11.83 13.44 3.85
N ASP A 301 12.40 14.55 3.44
CA ASP A 301 11.82 15.89 3.60
C ASP A 301 11.26 16.47 2.30
N TYR A 302 11.62 15.91 1.14
CA TYR A 302 11.30 16.48 -0.15
C TYR A 302 10.81 15.43 -1.17
N ASP A 303 9.75 15.76 -1.92
CA ASP A 303 9.35 15.12 -3.16
C ASP A 303 10.03 15.82 -4.36
N VAL A 304 9.76 15.42 -5.59
CA VAL A 304 10.47 15.98 -6.77
C VAL A 304 10.31 17.50 -6.86
N THR A 305 9.10 18.02 -6.61
CA THR A 305 8.76 19.42 -6.86
C THR A 305 8.42 20.21 -5.58
N GLN A 306 8.27 19.55 -4.44
CA GLN A 306 7.78 20.19 -3.22
C GLN A 306 8.16 19.39 -1.95
N PRO A 307 8.12 20.02 -0.76
CA PRO A 307 8.31 19.32 0.50
C PRO A 307 7.32 18.17 0.67
N VAL A 308 7.76 17.09 1.34
CA VAL A 308 6.90 15.97 1.71
C VAL A 308 5.75 16.46 2.60
N GLY A 309 4.54 16.02 2.27
CA GLY A 309 3.33 16.41 2.99
C GLY A 309 3.24 15.87 4.41
N ASP A 310 2.18 16.26 5.09
CA ASP A 310 1.79 15.74 6.39
C ASP A 310 0.76 14.62 6.23
N GLY A 311 0.87 13.57 7.06
CA GLY A 311 -0.05 12.45 6.98
C GLY A 311 0.14 11.39 8.05
N PHE A 312 0.04 10.12 7.66
CA PHE A 312 0.03 9.00 8.60
C PHE A 312 1.40 8.72 9.22
N PHE A 313 2.48 9.01 8.47
CA PHE A 313 3.87 8.82 8.89
C PHE A 313 4.72 10.04 8.56
N PHE A 314 5.85 10.13 9.25
CA PHE A 314 6.99 10.96 8.88
C PHE A 314 8.27 10.34 9.45
N THR A 315 9.42 10.80 8.98
CA THR A 315 10.72 10.23 9.35
C THR A 315 11.57 11.26 10.09
N LEU A 316 12.27 10.78 11.11
CA LEU A 316 13.05 11.63 12.02
C LEU A 316 14.49 11.14 12.12
N GLY A 317 15.42 12.07 12.03
CA GLY A 317 16.82 11.90 12.40
C GLY A 317 17.21 12.84 13.53
N TYR A 318 18.31 12.53 14.23
CA TYR A 318 18.85 13.40 15.28
C TYR A 318 20.37 13.35 15.28
N GLY A 319 21.00 14.50 15.01
CA GLY A 319 22.46 14.60 14.95
C GLY A 319 23.09 13.52 14.08
N LYS A 320 24.04 12.79 14.64
CA LYS A 320 24.74 11.66 13.99
C LYS A 320 24.29 10.28 14.49
N LEU A 321 23.19 10.20 15.24
CA LEU A 321 22.71 8.93 15.75
C LEU A 321 22.27 8.02 14.63
N SER A 322 22.74 6.77 14.64
CA SER A 322 22.23 5.74 13.75
C SER A 322 20.77 5.40 14.08
N SER A 323 20.05 4.79 13.10
CA SER A 323 18.66 4.37 13.28
C SER A 323 18.44 3.54 14.55
N GLY A 324 19.36 2.61 14.84
CA GLY A 324 19.27 1.76 16.04
C GLY A 324 19.54 2.51 17.33
N GLN A 325 20.52 3.43 17.32
CA GLN A 325 20.81 4.27 18.49
C GLN A 325 19.63 5.20 18.78
N LEU A 326 19.13 5.91 17.78
CA LEU A 326 18.00 6.83 17.94
C LEU A 326 16.75 6.10 18.45
N LEU A 327 16.44 4.93 17.90
CA LEU A 327 15.33 4.10 18.36
C LEU A 327 15.49 3.74 19.84
N LYS A 328 16.68 3.29 20.25
CA LYS A 328 16.98 2.91 21.63
C LYS A 328 16.83 4.09 22.58
N GLU A 329 17.42 5.24 22.25
CA GLU A 329 17.34 6.43 23.08
C GLU A 329 15.90 6.93 23.22
N LEU A 330 15.12 7.00 22.14
CA LEU A 330 13.71 7.42 22.19
C LEU A 330 12.86 6.54 23.10
N LEU A 331 13.17 5.24 23.24
CA LEU A 331 12.46 4.34 24.16
C LEU A 331 12.61 4.75 25.62
N TYR A 332 13.78 5.31 26.05
CA TYR A 332 13.97 5.83 27.40
C TYR A 332 13.06 7.03 27.71
N TYR A 333 12.67 7.78 26.68
CA TYR A 333 11.71 8.87 26.79
C TYR A 333 10.26 8.44 26.49
N GLY A 334 10.01 7.12 26.43
CA GLY A 334 8.69 6.56 26.21
C GLY A 334 8.12 6.78 24.80
N VAL A 335 8.98 6.98 23.81
CA VAL A 335 8.60 7.11 22.39
C VAL A 335 9.00 5.83 21.66
N SER A 336 8.01 5.07 21.19
CA SER A 336 8.21 3.89 20.35
C SER A 336 8.12 4.26 18.88
N SER A 337 9.06 3.75 18.08
CA SER A 337 9.17 4.02 16.64
C SER A 337 9.70 2.79 15.89
N ILE A 338 10.00 2.93 14.60
CA ILE A 338 10.61 1.87 13.78
C ILE A 338 11.88 2.43 13.14
N ALA A 339 13.00 1.72 13.29
CA ALA A 339 14.27 2.08 12.66
C ALA A 339 14.16 2.01 11.12
N LEU A 340 14.56 3.06 10.41
CA LEU A 340 14.46 3.15 8.94
C LEU A 340 15.22 2.03 8.23
N GLY A 341 16.35 1.61 8.72
CA GLY A 341 17.11 0.50 8.14
C GLY A 341 16.31 -0.81 7.99
N THR A 342 15.29 -1.04 8.85
CA THR A 342 14.43 -2.23 8.73
C THR A 342 13.47 -2.15 7.53
N THR A 343 13.29 -0.98 6.95
CA THR A 343 12.39 -0.73 5.83
C THR A 343 13.09 -0.72 4.47
N GLY A 344 14.40 -0.97 4.45
CA GLY A 344 15.23 -0.89 3.25
C GLY A 344 15.77 0.52 2.98
N SER A 345 15.60 1.46 3.90
CA SER A 345 16.21 2.78 3.81
C SER A 345 17.72 2.72 4.00
N GLU A 346 18.45 3.44 3.18
CA GLU A 346 19.88 3.73 3.35
C GLU A 346 20.12 4.93 4.28
N GLN A 347 19.06 5.68 4.57
CA GLN A 347 19.11 6.84 5.45
C GLN A 347 19.02 6.41 6.92
N GLN A 348 19.68 7.21 7.79
CA GLN A 348 19.60 7.00 9.23
C GLN A 348 18.41 7.74 9.84
N GLY A 349 17.71 7.09 10.76
CA GLY A 349 16.56 7.67 11.44
C GLY A 349 15.49 6.66 11.80
N VAL A 350 14.34 7.17 12.20
CA VAL A 350 13.19 6.38 12.64
C VAL A 350 11.91 6.89 11.97
N ARG A 351 10.91 6.00 11.84
CA ARG A 351 9.56 6.34 11.40
C ARG A 351 8.69 6.70 12.60
N ALA A 352 8.12 7.88 12.63
CA ALA A 352 7.03 8.26 13.51
C ALA A 352 5.67 7.92 12.89
N CYS A 353 4.67 7.66 13.75
CA CYS A 353 3.30 7.34 13.34
C CYS A 353 2.30 8.21 14.12
N THR A 354 1.41 8.88 13.41
CA THR A 354 0.46 9.85 13.97
C THR A 354 -0.84 9.23 14.50
N SER A 355 -1.12 7.96 14.13
CA SER A 355 -2.45 7.36 14.28
C SER A 355 -2.98 7.25 15.70
N ARG A 356 -2.09 7.18 16.70
CA ARG A 356 -2.49 7.10 18.13
C ARG A 356 -2.20 8.37 18.92
N MET A 357 -1.65 9.39 18.29
CA MET A 357 -1.42 10.67 18.94
C MET A 357 -2.76 11.38 19.18
N ARG A 358 -2.98 11.86 20.39
CA ARG A 358 -4.12 12.63 20.80
C ARG A 358 -3.65 13.99 21.32
N GLU A 359 -4.48 15.01 21.26
CA GLU A 359 -4.12 16.37 21.63
C GLU A 359 -3.62 16.48 23.08
N GLU A 360 -4.23 15.74 24.01
CA GLU A 360 -3.81 15.72 25.41
C GLU A 360 -2.39 15.16 25.64
N LEU A 361 -1.81 14.47 24.66
CA LEU A 361 -0.45 13.92 24.72
C LEU A 361 0.63 14.87 24.20
N TYR A 362 0.27 15.93 23.49
CA TYR A 362 1.27 16.87 22.95
C TYR A 362 2.14 17.54 24.03
N PRO A 363 1.61 18.03 25.15
CA PRO A 363 2.45 18.59 26.20
C PRO A 363 3.45 17.60 26.79
N VAL A 364 3.02 16.34 26.98
CA VAL A 364 3.88 15.28 27.48
C VAL A 364 4.98 14.95 26.49
N MET A 365 4.66 14.90 25.19
CA MET A 365 5.64 14.65 24.14
C MET A 365 6.65 15.79 24.05
N GLU A 366 6.20 17.05 24.15
CA GLU A 366 7.07 18.23 24.14
C GLU A 366 8.04 18.22 25.32
N GLU A 367 7.56 17.94 26.54
CA GLU A 367 8.41 17.82 27.74
C GLU A 367 9.49 16.75 27.55
N ARG A 368 9.11 15.57 27.03
CA ARG A 368 10.04 14.47 26.78
C ARG A 368 11.09 14.82 25.72
N MET A 369 10.70 15.52 24.66
CA MET A 369 11.66 15.92 23.62
C MET A 369 12.59 17.04 24.08
N LYS A 370 12.13 17.94 24.96
CA LYS A 370 13.02 18.91 25.65
C LYS A 370 14.04 18.18 26.51
N ALA A 371 13.63 17.21 27.32
CA ALA A 371 14.54 16.40 28.12
C ALA A 371 15.54 15.63 27.22
N PHE A 372 15.05 15.01 26.14
CA PHE A 372 15.91 14.33 25.16
C PHE A 372 17.01 15.27 24.61
N ARG A 373 16.63 16.49 24.21
CA ARG A 373 17.58 17.48 23.69
C ARG A 373 18.61 17.92 24.73
N MET A 374 18.21 18.03 26.02
CA MET A 374 19.12 18.40 27.11
C MET A 374 20.17 17.31 27.35
N ASP A 375 19.75 16.03 27.29
CA ASP A 375 20.63 14.88 27.52
C ASP A 375 21.48 14.53 26.28
N HIS A 376 21.06 14.98 25.10
CA HIS A 376 21.74 14.78 23.81
C HIS A 376 21.97 16.12 23.09
N PRO A 377 22.84 16.99 23.63
CA PRO A 377 23.11 18.29 22.98
C PRO A 377 23.69 18.09 21.58
N LEU A 378 23.24 18.90 20.64
CA LEU A 378 23.82 18.98 19.29
C LEU A 378 25.01 19.95 19.31
N ASP A 379 26.09 19.56 18.66
CA ASP A 379 27.31 20.38 18.47
C ASP A 379 27.05 21.64 17.63
#